data_a02f9a83807c0bee14ec6d3654a5bda4
#
_entry.id   a02f9a83807c0bee14ec6d3654a5bda4
#
_cell.length_a   1.000
_cell.length_b   1.000
_cell.length_c   1.000
_cell.angle_alpha   90.00
_cell.angle_beta   90.00
_cell.angle_gamma   90.00
#
_symmetry.space_group_name_H-M   'P 1'
#
loop_
_entity.id
_entity.type
_entity.pdbx_description
1 polymer ?
#
loop_
_entity_poly.entity_id
_entity_poly.type
_entity_poly.pdbx_seq_one_letter_code
_entity_poly.pdbx_strand_id
1 'polypeptide(L)'
;MATRRGAIVLLVVIAFLVGCAVLTFGVLPGAGVAVAVPVIMVPGEPYDPTLPVESFRWTNTLTATAIASVWVLIFLVLAWRSSRGWTREVPSRFQSWVEMLGGILYNFAKSMGGKNARLLFPLAASIFVFLLATNWMKLLPGIESVGVLHCSEEGFSGYAAVQVGDGAYQLYNDRPLTAGTGATEEDYHACKEFKKAGVKPEKDALAAAAATLAEEEDALVTSLREQGADQATIDAQVEALRREATESLYHHAFFALSSDQLKAGVLPYNFVVTPYVRGATTDLNLTIGLALISVIAIQVFGVIAQGPNYFQKFVNLRALGNAGKRPLGIIDFIVGLIEIISEIGKIISLAFRLFGNMFAGGILLIVMSFLVALLVPMVFYGLEIIITSIQAFVFALLTLVFAAQAMEAHHGGDEEHHDDAHGQKHAETHA
;
A
#
# COMPACT_ATOMS: atom_id res chain seq x y z
N MET A 1 2.91 28.37 34.10
CA MET A 1 1.56 28.03 33.58
C MET A 1 1.61 27.06 32.38
N ALA A 2 2.59 27.17 31.49
CA ALA A 2 2.71 26.26 30.31
C ALA A 2 2.94 24.77 30.67
N THR A 3 3.74 24.49 31.69
CA THR A 3 4.05 23.12 32.15
C THR A 3 2.83 22.40 32.73
N ARG A 4 1.95 23.13 33.45
CA ARG A 4 0.74 22.51 34.04
C ARG A 4 -0.32 22.17 33.00
N ARG A 5 -0.45 22.98 31.94
CA ARG A 5 -1.33 22.68 30.78
C ARG A 5 -0.79 21.50 29.98
N GLY A 6 0.53 21.45 29.75
CA GLY A 6 1.17 20.32 29.09
C GLY A 6 1.00 19.00 29.84
N ALA A 7 1.15 19.01 31.18
CA ALA A 7 0.92 17.84 32.03
C ALA A 7 -0.55 17.36 31.99
N ILE A 8 -1.52 18.28 31.97
CA ILE A 8 -2.94 17.93 31.84
C ILE A 8 -3.23 17.30 30.49
N VAL A 9 -2.71 17.89 29.38
CA VAL A 9 -2.87 17.31 28.03
C VAL A 9 -2.26 15.92 27.96
N LEU A 10 -1.04 15.75 28.51
CA LEU A 10 -0.38 14.43 28.54
C LEU A 10 -1.20 13.40 29.34
N LEU A 11 -1.74 13.77 30.51
CA LEU A 11 -2.60 12.89 31.30
C LEU A 11 -3.89 12.51 30.58
N VAL A 12 -4.52 13.45 29.86
CA VAL A 12 -5.72 13.18 29.06
C VAL A 12 -5.38 12.22 27.91
N VAL A 13 -4.25 12.41 27.22
CA VAL A 13 -3.80 11.50 26.16
C VAL A 13 -3.51 10.11 26.70
N ILE A 14 -2.81 10.00 27.85
CA ILE A 14 -2.52 8.70 28.47
C ILE A 14 -3.83 8.03 28.93
N ALA A 15 -4.73 8.75 29.58
CA ALA A 15 -6.02 8.20 30.01
C ALA A 15 -6.86 7.74 28.80
N PHE A 16 -6.82 8.47 27.72
CA PHE A 16 -7.47 8.11 26.47
C PHE A 16 -6.87 6.84 25.86
N LEU A 17 -5.54 6.73 25.77
CA LEU A 17 -4.85 5.55 25.25
C LEU A 17 -5.10 4.32 26.11
N VAL A 18 -5.06 4.47 27.43
CA VAL A 18 -5.38 3.38 28.39
C VAL A 18 -6.84 2.97 28.26
N GLY A 19 -7.76 3.93 28.16
CA GLY A 19 -9.19 3.65 27.96
C GLY A 19 -9.44 2.89 26.64
N CYS A 20 -8.78 3.30 25.57
CA CYS A 20 -8.86 2.59 24.29
C CYS A 20 -8.26 1.18 24.37
N ALA A 21 -7.11 1.01 25.05
CA ALA A 21 -6.50 -0.31 25.23
C ALA A 21 -7.41 -1.23 26.08
N VAL A 22 -7.98 -0.75 27.16
CA VAL A 22 -8.96 -1.52 27.96
C VAL A 22 -10.19 -1.89 27.14
N LEU A 23 -10.69 -0.98 26.33
CA LEU A 23 -11.81 -1.25 25.42
C LEU A 23 -11.45 -2.35 24.41
N THR A 24 -10.30 -2.21 23.76
CA THR A 24 -9.86 -3.12 22.68
C THR A 24 -9.53 -4.52 23.20
N PHE A 25 -8.82 -4.62 24.32
CA PHE A 25 -8.33 -5.90 24.84
C PHE A 25 -9.21 -6.51 25.94
N GLY A 26 -10.03 -5.70 26.61
CA GLY A 26 -10.87 -6.18 27.70
C GLY A 26 -12.36 -6.31 27.35
N VAL A 27 -12.90 -5.35 26.62
CA VAL A 27 -14.35 -5.26 26.36
C VAL A 27 -14.73 -5.82 25.00
N LEU A 28 -14.03 -5.44 23.94
CA LEU A 28 -14.38 -5.85 22.58
C LEU A 28 -14.25 -7.36 22.33
N PRO A 29 -13.23 -8.08 22.83
CA PRO A 29 -13.19 -9.53 22.69
C PRO A 29 -14.36 -10.24 23.35
N GLY A 30 -14.80 -9.76 24.50
CA GLY A 30 -16.00 -10.27 25.17
C GLY A 30 -17.31 -10.01 24.41
N ALA A 31 -17.30 -9.02 23.50
CA ALA A 31 -18.41 -8.71 22.58
C ALA A 31 -18.28 -9.38 21.22
N GLY A 32 -17.29 -10.26 21.01
CA GLY A 32 -17.05 -10.94 19.73
C GLY A 32 -16.49 -10.03 18.63
N VAL A 33 -16.00 -8.85 18.98
CA VAL A 33 -15.37 -7.93 18.03
C VAL A 33 -13.85 -8.09 18.10
N ALA A 34 -13.25 -8.61 17.06
CA ALA A 34 -11.81 -8.79 16.99
C ALA A 34 -11.21 -8.14 15.74
N VAL A 35 -10.00 -7.69 15.88
CA VAL A 35 -9.24 -7.07 14.80
C VAL A 35 -8.29 -8.09 14.20
N ALA A 36 -8.34 -8.22 12.88
CA ALA A 36 -7.51 -9.15 12.12
C ALA A 36 -6.01 -8.84 12.25
N VAL A 37 -5.18 -9.87 12.51
CA VAL A 37 -3.72 -9.74 12.38
C VAL A 37 -3.38 -9.53 10.91
N PRO A 38 -2.62 -8.49 10.56
CA PRO A 38 -2.30 -8.24 9.17
C PRO A 38 -1.30 -9.27 8.64
N VAL A 39 -1.66 -9.93 7.56
CA VAL A 39 -0.70 -10.61 6.70
C VAL A 39 -0.49 -9.71 5.48
N ILE A 40 0.74 -9.19 5.32
CA ILE A 40 1.05 -8.26 4.24
C ILE A 40 2.02 -8.95 3.29
N MET A 41 1.53 -9.27 2.11
CA MET A 41 2.34 -9.80 1.01
C MET A 41 2.95 -8.63 0.22
N VAL A 42 4.23 -8.69 -0.11
CA VAL A 42 4.92 -7.64 -0.88
C VAL A 42 4.51 -7.64 -2.36
N PRO A 43 4.48 -8.80 -3.08
CA PRO A 43 3.93 -8.83 -4.44
C PRO A 43 2.40 -8.86 -4.42
N GLY A 44 1.79 -8.49 -5.55
CA GLY A 44 0.35 -8.69 -5.76
C GLY A 44 -0.01 -10.16 -5.71
N GLU A 45 -1.13 -10.47 -5.05
CA GLU A 45 -1.60 -11.84 -4.85
C GLU A 45 -2.41 -12.31 -6.08
N PRO A 46 -2.05 -13.45 -6.68
CA PRO A 46 -2.82 -14.01 -7.79
C PRO A 46 -4.16 -14.58 -7.30
N TYR A 47 -5.22 -14.42 -8.08
CA TYR A 47 -6.53 -15.03 -7.76
C TYR A 47 -6.49 -16.54 -7.87
N ASP A 48 -5.65 -17.07 -8.74
CA ASP A 48 -5.42 -18.51 -8.88
C ASP A 48 -3.93 -18.80 -8.62
N PRO A 49 -3.59 -19.23 -7.39
CA PRO A 49 -2.22 -19.58 -7.02
C PRO A 49 -1.75 -20.90 -7.67
N THR A 50 -2.66 -21.70 -8.26
CA THR A 50 -2.33 -23.02 -8.86
C THR A 50 -1.67 -22.89 -10.23
N LEU A 51 -1.78 -21.72 -10.88
CA LEU A 51 -1.16 -21.50 -12.19
C LEU A 51 0.37 -21.48 -12.08
N PRO A 52 1.10 -22.04 -13.09
CA PRO A 52 2.55 -21.99 -13.12
C PRO A 52 3.10 -20.58 -13.01
N VAL A 53 4.25 -20.41 -12.35
CA VAL A 53 4.88 -19.06 -12.15
C VAL A 53 5.23 -18.41 -13.49
N GLU A 54 5.50 -19.20 -14.52
CA GLU A 54 5.86 -18.73 -15.87
C GLU A 54 4.63 -18.24 -16.66
N SER A 55 3.41 -18.56 -16.22
CA SER A 55 2.19 -18.08 -16.86
C SER A 55 1.78 -16.69 -16.38
N PHE A 56 1.05 -15.96 -17.24
CA PHE A 56 0.46 -14.68 -16.82
C PHE A 56 -0.57 -14.94 -15.71
N ARG A 57 -0.30 -14.38 -14.53
CA ARG A 57 -1.19 -14.45 -13.38
C ARG A 57 -1.87 -13.11 -13.16
N TRP A 58 -3.18 -13.12 -13.19
CA TRP A 58 -3.95 -11.92 -12.85
C TRP A 58 -3.93 -11.72 -11.34
N THR A 59 -3.45 -10.55 -10.88
CA THR A 59 -3.32 -10.22 -9.46
C THR A 59 -4.36 -9.19 -9.02
N ASN A 60 -4.62 -9.15 -7.71
CA ASN A 60 -5.52 -8.18 -7.09
C ASN A 60 -5.03 -6.73 -7.27
N THR A 61 -3.73 -6.50 -7.29
CA THR A 61 -3.12 -5.18 -7.56
C THR A 61 -3.29 -4.75 -9.02
N LEU A 62 -3.27 -5.71 -9.96
CA LEU A 62 -3.55 -5.44 -11.37
C LEU A 62 -5.02 -5.06 -11.58
N THR A 63 -5.95 -5.73 -10.88
CA THR A 63 -7.37 -5.34 -10.86
C THR A 63 -7.54 -3.92 -10.32
N ALA A 64 -6.87 -3.59 -9.21
CA ALA A 64 -6.87 -2.25 -8.65
C ALA A 64 -6.37 -1.21 -9.65
N THR A 65 -5.27 -1.52 -10.34
CA THR A 65 -4.69 -0.66 -11.39
C THR A 65 -5.68 -0.46 -12.54
N ALA A 66 -6.35 -1.52 -13.00
CA ALA A 66 -7.36 -1.43 -14.05
C ALA A 66 -8.55 -0.57 -13.64
N ILE A 67 -9.09 -0.78 -12.43
CA ILE A 67 -10.20 0.02 -11.89
C ILE A 67 -9.79 1.49 -11.77
N ALA A 68 -8.62 1.79 -11.21
CA ALA A 68 -8.12 3.17 -11.10
C ALA A 68 -7.94 3.82 -12.48
N SER A 69 -7.44 3.08 -13.47
CA SER A 69 -7.31 3.55 -14.85
C SER A 69 -8.66 3.91 -15.46
N VAL A 70 -9.68 3.08 -15.23
CA VAL A 70 -11.06 3.36 -15.67
C VAL A 70 -11.61 4.63 -14.99
N TRP A 71 -11.40 4.80 -13.68
CA TRP A 71 -11.79 6.00 -12.95
C TRP A 71 -11.12 7.26 -13.51
N VAL A 72 -9.81 7.19 -13.79
CA VAL A 72 -9.07 8.30 -14.42
C VAL A 72 -9.62 8.63 -15.80
N LEU A 73 -9.90 7.62 -16.62
CA LEU A 73 -10.49 7.82 -17.94
C LEU A 73 -11.89 8.46 -17.85
N ILE A 74 -12.74 7.99 -16.95
CA ILE A 74 -14.06 8.60 -16.70
C ILE A 74 -13.90 10.06 -16.30
N PHE A 75 -12.99 10.35 -15.36
CA PHE A 75 -12.70 11.72 -14.92
C PHE A 75 -12.24 12.60 -16.09
N LEU A 76 -11.33 12.13 -16.91
CA LEU A 76 -10.82 12.86 -18.09
C LEU A 76 -11.93 13.11 -19.11
N VAL A 77 -12.78 12.13 -19.38
CA VAL A 77 -13.93 12.28 -20.29
C VAL A 77 -14.94 13.30 -19.74
N LEU A 78 -15.23 13.25 -18.44
CA LEU A 78 -16.12 14.22 -17.79
C LEU A 78 -15.53 15.63 -17.82
N ALA A 79 -14.24 15.79 -17.53
CA ALA A 79 -13.53 17.06 -17.60
C ALA A 79 -13.52 17.61 -19.03
N TRP A 80 -13.22 16.78 -20.03
CA TRP A 80 -13.25 17.16 -21.45
C TRP A 80 -14.66 17.55 -21.90
N ARG A 81 -15.70 16.79 -21.53
CA ARG A 81 -17.08 17.12 -21.85
C ARG A 81 -17.51 18.42 -21.19
N SER A 82 -17.18 18.59 -19.91
CA SER A 82 -17.48 19.79 -19.14
C SER A 82 -16.76 21.03 -19.67
N SER A 83 -15.53 20.87 -20.18
CA SER A 83 -14.72 21.98 -20.67
C SER A 83 -15.35 22.75 -21.84
N ARG A 84 -16.26 22.11 -22.59
CA ARG A 84 -17.00 22.76 -23.69
C ARG A 84 -17.95 23.86 -23.22
N GLY A 85 -18.39 23.81 -21.96
CA GLY A 85 -19.28 24.80 -21.34
C GLY A 85 -18.60 25.72 -20.33
N TRP A 86 -17.27 25.70 -20.27
CA TRP A 86 -16.52 26.50 -19.30
C TRP A 86 -16.58 27.99 -19.64
N THR A 87 -16.82 28.79 -18.63
CA THR A 87 -16.89 30.27 -18.73
C THR A 87 -15.80 30.91 -17.89
N ARG A 88 -15.36 32.09 -18.30
CA ARG A 88 -14.33 32.86 -17.55
C ARG A 88 -14.94 33.71 -16.43
N GLU A 89 -16.19 34.12 -16.60
CA GLU A 89 -16.82 35.07 -15.68
C GLU A 89 -17.38 34.40 -14.42
N VAL A 90 -18.10 33.29 -14.58
CA VAL A 90 -18.67 32.53 -13.44
C VAL A 90 -18.41 31.05 -13.65
N PRO A 91 -17.28 30.53 -13.14
CA PRO A 91 -16.95 29.12 -13.27
C PRO A 91 -17.88 28.25 -12.42
N SER A 92 -18.24 27.07 -12.96
CA SER A 92 -18.97 26.05 -12.20
C SER A 92 -18.08 25.47 -11.09
N ARG A 93 -18.66 24.87 -10.04
CA ARG A 93 -17.90 24.25 -8.95
C ARG A 93 -16.91 23.21 -9.45
N PHE A 94 -17.31 22.38 -10.41
CA PHE A 94 -16.43 21.37 -11.00
C PHE A 94 -15.30 22.01 -11.83
N GLN A 95 -15.62 23.02 -12.63
CA GLN A 95 -14.63 23.80 -13.38
C GLN A 95 -13.60 24.43 -12.44
N SER A 96 -14.05 25.12 -11.38
CA SER A 96 -13.15 25.77 -10.41
C SER A 96 -12.20 24.75 -9.75
N TRP A 97 -12.72 23.56 -9.44
CA TRP A 97 -11.90 22.50 -8.84
C TRP A 97 -10.83 21.97 -9.80
N VAL A 98 -11.21 21.68 -11.06
CA VAL A 98 -10.27 21.21 -12.09
C VAL A 98 -9.25 22.29 -12.46
N GLU A 99 -9.68 23.56 -12.59
CA GLU A 99 -8.80 24.68 -12.87
C GLU A 99 -7.83 24.97 -11.71
N MET A 100 -8.27 24.86 -10.47
CA MET A 100 -7.41 25.01 -9.30
C MET A 100 -6.33 23.93 -9.30
N LEU A 101 -6.70 22.66 -9.45
CA LEU A 101 -5.76 21.53 -9.43
C LEU A 101 -4.80 21.59 -10.61
N GLY A 102 -5.33 21.81 -11.82
CA GLY A 102 -4.54 21.96 -13.05
C GLY A 102 -3.65 23.19 -13.00
N GLY A 103 -4.13 24.30 -12.44
CA GLY A 103 -3.38 25.53 -12.27
C GLY A 103 -2.18 25.37 -11.34
N ILE A 104 -2.35 24.68 -10.21
CA ILE A 104 -1.26 24.37 -9.29
C ILE A 104 -0.18 23.57 -10.02
N LEU A 105 -0.54 22.45 -10.66
CA LEU A 105 0.41 21.61 -11.39
C LEU A 105 1.07 22.35 -12.56
N TYR A 106 0.31 23.15 -13.31
CA TYR A 106 0.85 23.94 -14.42
C TYR A 106 1.82 25.02 -13.96
N ASN A 107 1.55 25.70 -12.85
CA ASN A 107 2.46 26.70 -12.28
C ASN A 107 3.78 26.06 -11.85
N PHE A 108 3.74 24.86 -11.26
CA PHE A 108 4.96 24.10 -10.98
C PHE A 108 5.69 23.71 -12.27
N ALA A 109 4.98 23.22 -13.29
CA ALA A 109 5.57 22.90 -14.58
C ALA A 109 6.23 24.14 -15.20
N LYS A 110 5.61 25.31 -15.05
CA LYS A 110 6.15 26.58 -15.57
C LYS A 110 7.37 27.05 -14.78
N SER A 111 7.39 26.88 -13.47
CA SER A 111 8.54 27.30 -12.63
C SER A 111 9.77 26.42 -12.87
N MET A 112 9.59 25.12 -13.14
CA MET A 112 10.69 24.17 -13.34
C MET A 112 11.09 24.03 -14.80
N GLY A 113 10.12 23.95 -15.72
CA GLY A 113 10.36 23.67 -17.15
C GLY A 113 10.41 24.92 -18.04
N GLY A 114 10.15 26.12 -17.50
CA GLY A 114 10.22 27.38 -18.25
C GLY A 114 9.44 27.33 -19.56
N LYS A 115 10.15 27.47 -20.69
CA LYS A 115 9.57 27.42 -22.06
C LYS A 115 8.98 26.05 -22.40
N ASN A 116 9.48 25.00 -21.80
CA ASN A 116 9.08 23.61 -22.05
C ASN A 116 7.90 23.14 -21.19
N ALA A 117 7.35 24.00 -20.33
CA ALA A 117 6.27 23.69 -19.41
C ALA A 117 5.06 23.03 -20.09
N ARG A 118 4.67 23.49 -21.28
CA ARG A 118 3.54 22.94 -22.03
C ARG A 118 3.76 21.50 -22.50
N LEU A 119 5.01 21.11 -22.73
CA LEU A 119 5.39 19.77 -23.15
C LEU A 119 5.46 18.83 -21.94
N LEU A 120 5.95 19.31 -20.82
CA LEU A 120 6.15 18.52 -19.59
C LEU A 120 4.88 18.35 -18.75
N PHE A 121 3.96 19.32 -18.79
CA PHE A 121 2.75 19.34 -17.98
C PHE A 121 1.86 18.10 -18.15
N PRO A 122 1.57 17.60 -19.38
CA PRO A 122 0.71 16.43 -19.55
C PRO A 122 1.25 15.19 -18.85
N LEU A 123 2.57 14.96 -18.89
CA LEU A 123 3.18 13.83 -18.20
C LEU A 123 3.02 13.95 -16.69
N ALA A 124 3.39 15.09 -16.13
CA ALA A 124 3.30 15.33 -14.68
C ALA A 124 1.83 15.23 -14.19
N ALA A 125 0.90 15.83 -14.94
CA ALA A 125 -0.52 15.79 -14.61
C ALA A 125 -1.10 14.38 -14.69
N SER A 126 -0.76 13.59 -15.70
CA SER A 126 -1.25 12.21 -15.83
C SER A 126 -0.72 11.31 -14.71
N ILE A 127 0.57 11.41 -14.38
CA ILE A 127 1.16 10.68 -13.25
C ILE A 127 0.50 11.08 -11.94
N PHE A 128 0.31 12.37 -11.69
CA PHE A 128 -0.33 12.86 -10.48
C PHE A 128 -1.76 12.33 -10.31
N VAL A 129 -2.60 12.47 -11.35
CA VAL A 129 -4.01 12.04 -11.30
C VAL A 129 -4.11 10.53 -11.16
N PHE A 130 -3.27 9.78 -11.87
CA PHE A 130 -3.21 8.32 -11.76
C PHE A 130 -2.82 7.86 -10.36
N LEU A 131 -1.73 8.40 -9.80
CA LEU A 131 -1.29 8.07 -8.45
C LEU A 131 -2.29 8.50 -7.39
N LEU A 132 -2.91 9.66 -7.54
CA LEU A 132 -3.95 10.11 -6.62
C LEU A 132 -5.14 9.14 -6.62
N ALA A 133 -5.58 8.72 -7.81
CA ALA A 133 -6.69 7.77 -7.95
C ALA A 133 -6.35 6.39 -7.34
N THR A 134 -5.18 5.84 -7.65
CA THR A 134 -4.74 4.54 -7.12
C THR A 134 -4.56 4.56 -5.61
N ASN A 135 -3.98 5.63 -5.07
CA ASN A 135 -3.71 5.76 -3.64
C ASN A 135 -5.00 5.98 -2.84
N TRP A 136 -5.92 6.81 -3.34
CA TRP A 136 -7.20 7.06 -2.66
C TRP A 136 -8.15 5.88 -2.74
N MET A 137 -8.07 5.08 -3.82
CA MET A 137 -8.90 3.88 -3.93
C MET A 137 -8.65 2.90 -2.79
N LYS A 138 -7.40 2.72 -2.35
CA LYS A 138 -7.03 1.91 -1.18
C LYS A 138 -7.77 2.34 0.10
N LEU A 139 -8.05 3.64 0.22
CA LEU A 139 -8.68 4.22 1.41
C LEU A 139 -10.22 4.07 1.42
N LEU A 140 -10.83 3.55 0.36
CA LEU A 140 -12.27 3.31 0.35
C LEU A 140 -12.62 2.13 1.27
N PRO A 141 -13.56 2.30 2.21
CA PRO A 141 -13.98 1.21 3.09
C PRO A 141 -14.44 -0.01 2.30
N GLY A 142 -13.96 -1.19 2.70
CA GLY A 142 -14.33 -2.46 2.05
C GLY A 142 -13.42 -2.90 0.91
N ILE A 143 -12.58 -2.04 0.34
CA ILE A 143 -11.71 -2.40 -0.80
C ILE A 143 -10.75 -3.54 -0.43
N GLU A 144 -10.05 -3.46 0.70
CA GLU A 144 -9.10 -4.48 1.15
C GLU A 144 -9.71 -5.51 2.12
N SER A 145 -11.03 -5.48 2.33
CA SER A 145 -11.70 -6.34 3.32
C SER A 145 -12.54 -7.45 2.68
N VAL A 146 -12.85 -7.34 1.39
CA VAL A 146 -13.69 -8.31 0.66
C VAL A 146 -12.85 -9.07 -0.34
N GLY A 147 -12.87 -10.41 -0.25
CA GLY A 147 -12.03 -11.23 -1.09
C GLY A 147 -12.39 -12.71 -1.05
N VAL A 148 -11.45 -13.54 -1.47
CA VAL A 148 -11.55 -15.00 -1.48
C VAL A 148 -10.89 -15.56 -0.22
N LEU A 149 -11.54 -16.52 0.41
CA LEU A 149 -10.97 -17.27 1.53
C LEU A 149 -9.91 -18.25 1.02
N HIS A 150 -8.73 -18.17 1.59
CA HIS A 150 -7.67 -19.14 1.40
C HIS A 150 -7.32 -19.81 2.73
N CYS A 151 -6.86 -21.04 2.67
CA CYS A 151 -6.32 -21.71 3.84
C CYS A 151 -5.06 -20.98 4.32
N SER A 152 -4.90 -20.83 5.64
CA SER A 152 -3.70 -20.23 6.22
C SER A 152 -2.48 -21.10 5.90
N GLU A 153 -1.43 -20.49 5.36
CA GLU A 153 -0.18 -21.19 5.05
C GLU A 153 0.61 -21.52 6.32
N GLU A 154 1.56 -22.45 6.20
CA GLU A 154 2.45 -22.85 7.29
C GLU A 154 3.12 -21.67 7.98
N GLY A 155 3.09 -21.65 9.29
CA GLY A 155 3.66 -20.59 10.13
C GLY A 155 2.79 -19.34 10.27
N PHE A 156 1.68 -19.23 9.52
CA PHE A 156 0.76 -18.10 9.63
C PHE A 156 -0.47 -18.47 10.44
N SER A 157 -0.86 -17.59 11.35
CA SER A 157 -2.14 -17.69 12.04
C SER A 157 -3.24 -17.11 11.15
N GLY A 158 -4.30 -17.89 10.94
CA GLY A 158 -5.50 -17.45 10.24
C GLY A 158 -6.65 -17.20 11.21
N TYR A 159 -7.84 -17.07 10.65
CA TYR A 159 -9.09 -16.81 11.38
C TYR A 159 -10.11 -17.88 11.06
N ALA A 160 -10.92 -18.24 12.06
CA ALA A 160 -12.11 -19.05 11.83
C ALA A 160 -13.07 -18.29 10.90
N ALA A 161 -13.71 -18.99 10.00
CA ALA A 161 -14.69 -18.42 9.07
C ALA A 161 -16.10 -18.89 9.44
N VAL A 162 -17.04 -17.96 9.61
CA VAL A 162 -18.45 -18.20 9.89
C VAL A 162 -19.23 -17.97 8.60
N GLN A 163 -20.07 -18.91 8.26
CA GLN A 163 -20.99 -18.77 7.11
C GLN A 163 -22.11 -17.79 7.48
N VAL A 164 -22.22 -16.69 6.73
CA VAL A 164 -23.27 -15.67 6.90
C VAL A 164 -24.33 -15.72 5.79
N GLY A 165 -24.06 -16.46 4.71
CA GLY A 165 -25.00 -16.63 3.58
C GLY A 165 -24.50 -17.71 2.63
N ASP A 166 -25.22 -17.97 1.54
CA ASP A 166 -24.81 -18.94 0.53
C ASP A 166 -23.49 -18.52 -0.13
N GLY A 167 -22.41 -19.27 0.18
CA GLY A 167 -21.07 -18.97 -0.32
C GLY A 167 -20.42 -17.74 0.28
N ALA A 168 -21.06 -17.06 1.23
CA ALA A 168 -20.52 -15.89 1.91
C ALA A 168 -20.09 -16.26 3.33
N TYR A 169 -18.86 -15.87 3.66
CA TYR A 169 -18.25 -16.12 4.96
C TYR A 169 -17.71 -14.83 5.56
N GLN A 170 -17.81 -14.73 6.89
CA GLN A 170 -17.18 -13.68 7.66
C GLN A 170 -16.05 -14.29 8.48
N LEU A 171 -14.87 -13.68 8.49
CA LEU A 171 -13.81 -14.08 9.39
C LEU A 171 -14.18 -13.69 10.81
N TYR A 172 -13.93 -14.62 11.72
CA TYR A 172 -14.25 -14.49 13.13
C TYR A 172 -13.00 -14.80 13.95
N ASN A 173 -12.71 -13.98 14.93
CA ASN A 173 -11.62 -14.21 15.86
C ASN A 173 -12.20 -14.26 17.29
N ASP A 174 -12.17 -15.43 17.89
CA ASP A 174 -12.62 -15.70 19.24
C ASP A 174 -11.49 -15.77 20.28
N ARG A 175 -10.23 -15.60 19.82
CA ARG A 175 -9.04 -15.78 20.66
C ARG A 175 -8.23 -14.51 20.79
N PRO A 176 -7.62 -14.26 21.98
CA PRO A 176 -6.62 -13.22 22.09
C PRO A 176 -5.43 -13.55 21.17
N LEU A 177 -4.89 -12.52 20.55
CA LEU A 177 -3.82 -12.56 19.54
C LEU A 177 -2.52 -13.28 19.96
N THR A 178 -2.30 -13.45 21.24
CA THR A 178 -1.13 -14.14 21.81
C THR A 178 -1.27 -15.66 21.85
N ALA A 179 -2.46 -16.20 21.57
CA ALA A 179 -2.78 -17.61 21.73
C ALA A 179 -2.79 -18.44 20.42
N GLY A 180 -2.51 -17.81 19.26
CA GLY A 180 -2.52 -18.51 17.98
C GLY A 180 -1.19 -19.21 17.70
N THR A 181 -1.19 -20.53 17.69
CA THR A 181 -0.15 -21.30 16.99
C THR A 181 -0.37 -21.14 15.49
N GLY A 182 0.70 -20.88 14.75
CA GLY A 182 0.62 -20.86 13.29
C GLY A 182 0.13 -22.21 12.75
N ALA A 183 -0.54 -22.22 11.60
CA ALA A 183 -0.92 -23.43 10.92
C ALA A 183 0.33 -24.30 10.65
N THR A 184 0.18 -25.62 10.77
CA THR A 184 1.21 -26.56 10.33
C THR A 184 1.04 -26.87 8.84
N GLU A 185 2.05 -27.50 8.21
CA GLU A 185 1.95 -27.96 6.83
C GLU A 185 0.78 -28.97 6.68
N GLU A 186 0.59 -29.82 7.68
CA GLU A 186 -0.50 -30.79 7.71
C GLU A 186 -1.86 -30.10 7.78
N ASP A 187 -2.03 -29.09 8.64
CA ASP A 187 -3.24 -28.29 8.75
C ASP A 187 -3.56 -27.58 7.42
N TYR A 188 -2.55 -27.04 6.74
CA TYR A 188 -2.72 -26.40 5.44
C TYR A 188 -3.22 -27.38 4.38
N HIS A 189 -2.61 -28.56 4.30
CA HIS A 189 -3.03 -29.61 3.36
C HIS A 189 -4.43 -30.13 3.68
N ALA A 190 -4.75 -30.39 4.94
CA ALA A 190 -6.07 -30.83 5.38
C ALA A 190 -7.15 -29.76 5.08
N CYS A 191 -6.87 -28.49 5.30
CA CYS A 191 -7.75 -27.39 4.91
C CYS A 191 -7.99 -27.35 3.38
N LYS A 192 -6.96 -27.56 2.56
CA LYS A 192 -7.12 -27.61 1.10
C LYS A 192 -7.98 -28.79 0.64
N GLU A 193 -7.81 -29.95 1.23
CA GLU A 193 -8.64 -31.12 0.96
C GLU A 193 -10.09 -30.89 1.38
N PHE A 194 -10.32 -30.33 2.58
CA PHE A 194 -11.63 -29.91 3.06
C PHE A 194 -12.31 -28.94 2.09
N LYS A 195 -11.58 -27.92 1.62
CA LYS A 195 -12.10 -26.94 0.68
C LYS A 195 -12.46 -27.56 -0.67
N LYS A 196 -11.67 -28.52 -1.17
CA LYS A 196 -11.96 -29.27 -2.41
C LYS A 196 -13.16 -30.18 -2.27
N ALA A 197 -13.25 -30.91 -1.16
CA ALA A 197 -14.32 -31.86 -0.92
C ALA A 197 -15.69 -31.21 -0.75
N GLY A 198 -15.73 -29.93 -0.34
CA GLY A 198 -16.97 -29.19 -0.08
C GLY A 198 -17.81 -29.83 1.03
N VAL A 199 -17.20 -30.70 1.86
CA VAL A 199 -17.86 -31.43 2.93
C VAL A 199 -18.28 -30.49 4.02
N LYS A 200 -19.59 -30.36 4.24
CA LYS A 200 -20.19 -29.67 5.37
C LYS A 200 -20.97 -30.69 6.18
N PRO A 201 -20.80 -30.74 7.49
CA PRO A 201 -21.68 -31.54 8.32
C PRO A 201 -23.13 -31.06 8.15
N GLU A 202 -24.06 -31.98 8.23
CA GLU A 202 -25.48 -31.66 8.16
C GLU A 202 -25.84 -30.72 9.34
N LYS A 203 -26.75 -29.79 9.07
CA LYS A 203 -27.17 -28.77 10.05
C LYS A 203 -27.68 -29.40 11.35
N ASP A 204 -28.37 -30.51 11.25
CA ASP A 204 -28.92 -31.23 12.41
C ASP A 204 -27.80 -31.93 13.22
N ALA A 205 -26.79 -32.45 12.54
CA ALA A 205 -25.60 -33.03 13.17
C ALA A 205 -24.80 -31.95 13.93
N LEU A 206 -24.63 -30.75 13.36
CA LEU A 206 -24.02 -29.63 14.03
C LEU A 206 -24.81 -29.19 15.29
N ALA A 207 -26.13 -29.12 15.19
CA ALA A 207 -26.96 -28.74 16.30
C ALA A 207 -26.91 -29.74 17.46
N ALA A 208 -26.92 -31.06 17.11
CA ALA A 208 -26.80 -32.12 18.08
C ALA A 208 -25.41 -32.10 18.78
N ALA A 209 -24.34 -31.99 18.01
CA ALA A 209 -22.98 -31.93 18.53
C ALA A 209 -22.76 -30.69 19.42
N ALA A 210 -23.34 -29.54 19.04
CA ALA A 210 -23.27 -28.32 19.84
C ALA A 210 -23.99 -28.48 21.19
N ALA A 211 -25.13 -29.16 21.24
CA ALA A 211 -25.85 -29.42 22.49
C ALA A 211 -25.06 -30.35 23.39
N THR A 212 -24.52 -31.44 22.87
CA THR A 212 -23.71 -32.40 23.61
C THR A 212 -22.44 -31.73 24.17
N LEU A 213 -21.73 -30.97 23.31
CA LEU A 213 -20.51 -30.27 23.72
C LEU A 213 -20.77 -29.27 24.85
N ALA A 214 -21.87 -28.54 24.81
CA ALA A 214 -22.20 -27.57 25.85
C ALA A 214 -22.45 -28.25 27.20
N GLU A 215 -23.11 -29.42 27.22
CA GLU A 215 -23.37 -30.22 28.42
C GLU A 215 -22.06 -30.80 28.98
N GLU A 216 -21.21 -31.35 28.13
CA GLU A 216 -19.91 -31.89 28.48
C GLU A 216 -18.93 -30.84 28.99
N GLU A 217 -18.89 -29.62 28.39
CA GLU A 217 -18.10 -28.50 28.89
C GLU A 217 -18.50 -28.08 30.29
N ASP A 218 -19.80 -27.91 30.56
CA ASP A 218 -20.30 -27.52 31.86
C ASP A 218 -19.99 -28.58 32.93
N ALA A 219 -20.17 -29.86 32.62
CA ALA A 219 -19.83 -30.96 33.51
C ALA A 219 -18.32 -31.01 33.81
N LEU A 220 -17.48 -30.84 32.81
CA LEU A 220 -16.01 -30.85 32.91
C LEU A 220 -15.54 -29.66 33.81
N VAL A 221 -16.00 -28.43 33.51
CA VAL A 221 -15.65 -27.23 34.23
C VAL A 221 -16.06 -27.37 35.73
N THR A 222 -17.26 -27.91 35.98
CA THR A 222 -17.74 -28.12 37.35
C THR A 222 -16.85 -29.13 38.08
N SER A 223 -16.55 -30.25 37.48
CA SER A 223 -15.72 -31.30 38.12
C SER A 223 -14.30 -30.83 38.40
N LEU A 224 -13.69 -30.04 37.47
CA LEU A 224 -12.35 -29.52 37.67
C LEU A 224 -12.27 -28.44 38.76
N ARG A 225 -13.32 -27.61 38.88
CA ARG A 225 -13.41 -26.62 39.96
C ARG A 225 -13.56 -27.32 41.34
N GLU A 226 -14.34 -28.38 41.43
CA GLU A 226 -14.46 -29.18 42.65
C GLU A 226 -13.13 -29.83 43.07
N GLN A 227 -12.31 -30.19 42.10
CA GLN A 227 -10.97 -30.74 42.30
C GLN A 227 -9.92 -29.67 42.61
N GLY A 228 -10.28 -28.37 42.59
CA GLY A 228 -9.38 -27.25 42.84
C GLY A 228 -8.37 -26.98 41.76
N ALA A 229 -8.68 -27.34 40.51
CA ALA A 229 -7.81 -27.06 39.38
C ALA A 229 -7.70 -25.54 39.13
N ASP A 230 -6.52 -25.10 38.71
CA ASP A 230 -6.30 -23.72 38.28
C ASP A 230 -6.97 -23.41 36.95
N GLN A 231 -7.22 -22.12 36.70
CA GLN A 231 -7.95 -21.70 35.49
C GLN A 231 -7.24 -22.13 34.21
N ALA A 232 -5.91 -22.13 34.18
CA ALA A 232 -5.14 -22.54 32.99
C ALA A 232 -5.34 -24.04 32.64
N THR A 233 -5.43 -24.89 33.66
CA THR A 233 -5.74 -26.33 33.52
C THR A 233 -7.16 -26.53 33.00
N ILE A 234 -8.13 -25.78 33.55
CA ILE A 234 -9.52 -25.83 33.09
C ILE A 234 -9.60 -25.44 31.59
N ASP A 235 -9.01 -24.31 31.22
CA ASP A 235 -9.03 -23.83 29.85
C ASP A 235 -8.37 -24.82 28.89
N ALA A 236 -7.24 -25.43 29.27
CA ALA A 236 -6.55 -26.42 28.45
C ALA A 236 -7.40 -27.70 28.22
N GLN A 237 -8.11 -28.18 29.29
CA GLN A 237 -8.94 -29.36 29.14
C GLN A 237 -10.24 -29.09 28.38
N VAL A 238 -10.85 -27.93 28.56
CA VAL A 238 -11.99 -27.50 27.74
C VAL A 238 -11.59 -27.36 26.27
N GLU A 239 -10.41 -26.82 25.99
CA GLU A 239 -9.92 -26.73 24.63
C GLU A 239 -9.66 -28.13 24.01
N ALA A 240 -9.14 -29.07 24.79
CA ALA A 240 -8.96 -30.44 24.34
C ALA A 240 -10.30 -31.12 23.99
N LEU A 241 -11.32 -30.95 24.86
CA LEU A 241 -12.67 -31.47 24.63
C LEU A 241 -13.29 -30.87 23.36
N ARG A 242 -13.19 -29.56 23.19
CA ARG A 242 -13.66 -28.87 21.97
C ARG A 242 -12.96 -29.37 20.73
N ARG A 243 -11.65 -29.60 20.80
CA ARG A 243 -10.86 -30.13 19.67
C ARG A 243 -11.35 -31.53 19.28
N GLU A 244 -11.55 -32.43 20.23
CA GLU A 244 -12.05 -33.78 19.99
C GLU A 244 -13.45 -33.77 19.33
N ALA A 245 -14.38 -32.97 19.87
CA ALA A 245 -15.71 -32.80 19.33
C ALA A 245 -15.69 -32.21 17.90
N THR A 246 -14.83 -31.22 17.66
CA THR A 246 -14.72 -30.59 16.33
C THR A 246 -14.06 -31.52 15.32
N GLU A 247 -13.03 -32.27 15.71
CA GLU A 247 -12.30 -33.21 14.88
C GLU A 247 -13.20 -34.37 14.45
N SER A 248 -14.05 -34.86 15.33
CA SER A 248 -15.02 -35.91 15.00
C SER A 248 -16.01 -35.49 13.91
N LEU A 249 -16.37 -34.20 13.86
CA LEU A 249 -17.30 -33.67 12.86
C LEU A 249 -16.65 -33.38 11.52
N TYR A 250 -15.42 -32.85 11.57
CA TYR A 250 -14.79 -32.24 10.40
C TYR A 250 -13.52 -32.98 9.96
N HIS A 251 -13.07 -34.00 10.61
CA HIS A 251 -11.76 -34.62 10.39
C HIS A 251 -10.65 -33.57 10.23
N HIS A 252 -9.65 -33.58 11.05
CA HIS A 252 -8.51 -32.67 10.98
C HIS A 252 -8.79 -31.18 11.25
N ALA A 253 -9.74 -30.86 12.13
CA ALA A 253 -9.87 -29.49 12.63
C ALA A 253 -8.67 -29.17 13.54
N PHE A 254 -7.92 -28.10 13.20
CA PHE A 254 -6.73 -27.73 13.99
C PHE A 254 -7.02 -26.61 15.03
N PHE A 255 -8.22 -26.11 15.10
CA PHE A 255 -8.70 -25.25 16.17
C PHE A 255 -9.98 -25.80 16.78
N ALA A 256 -10.11 -25.58 18.09
CA ALA A 256 -11.27 -26.08 18.85
C ALA A 256 -12.43 -25.10 18.75
N LEU A 257 -13.61 -25.55 18.34
CA LEU A 257 -14.82 -24.77 18.22
C LEU A 257 -15.66 -24.87 19.50
N SER A 258 -16.18 -23.75 20.00
CA SER A 258 -17.18 -23.73 21.07
C SER A 258 -18.55 -24.18 20.55
N SER A 259 -19.44 -24.55 21.48
CA SER A 259 -20.82 -24.96 21.14
C SER A 259 -21.58 -23.89 20.33
N ASP A 260 -21.35 -22.61 20.62
CA ASP A 260 -21.98 -21.52 19.88
C ASP A 260 -21.44 -21.36 18.46
N GLN A 261 -20.16 -21.61 18.28
CA GLN A 261 -19.51 -21.60 16.97
C GLN A 261 -19.98 -22.75 16.08
N LEU A 262 -20.16 -23.94 16.64
CA LEU A 262 -20.74 -25.07 15.91
C LEU A 262 -22.15 -24.76 15.41
N LYS A 263 -23.00 -24.12 16.24
CA LYS A 263 -24.33 -23.66 15.83
C LYS A 263 -24.30 -22.59 14.74
N ALA A 264 -23.32 -21.72 14.78
CA ALA A 264 -23.16 -20.64 13.81
C ALA A 264 -22.60 -21.10 12.44
N GLY A 265 -22.23 -22.37 12.29
CA GLY A 265 -21.67 -22.90 11.05
C GLY A 265 -20.24 -22.43 10.79
N VAL A 266 -19.42 -22.37 11.84
CA VAL A 266 -18.00 -22.03 11.75
C VAL A 266 -17.25 -23.15 10.99
N LEU A 267 -16.40 -22.77 10.08
CA LEU A 267 -15.52 -23.72 9.39
C LEU A 267 -14.37 -24.18 10.30
N PRO A 268 -13.92 -25.43 10.23
CA PRO A 268 -13.00 -26.04 11.19
C PRO A 268 -11.54 -25.66 11.02
N TYR A 269 -11.20 -24.82 10.04
CA TYR A 269 -9.84 -24.44 9.74
C TYR A 269 -9.65 -22.92 9.78
N ASN A 270 -8.42 -22.49 9.97
CA ASN A 270 -8.06 -21.08 9.88
C ASN A 270 -7.91 -20.65 8.42
N PHE A 271 -8.49 -19.51 8.14
CA PHE A 271 -8.51 -18.90 6.81
C PHE A 271 -7.90 -17.52 6.83
N VAL A 272 -7.40 -17.10 5.69
CA VAL A 272 -6.98 -15.73 5.37
C VAL A 272 -7.80 -15.22 4.20
N VAL A 273 -8.01 -13.91 4.12
CA VAL A 273 -8.69 -13.28 2.99
C VAL A 273 -7.66 -12.72 2.03
N THR A 274 -7.68 -13.18 0.79
CA THR A 274 -7.02 -12.49 -0.32
C THR A 274 -8.02 -11.51 -0.91
N PRO A 275 -7.83 -10.19 -0.71
CA PRO A 275 -8.79 -9.19 -1.18
C PRO A 275 -8.90 -9.19 -2.71
N TYR A 276 -10.12 -8.96 -3.24
CA TYR A 276 -10.32 -8.81 -4.69
C TYR A 276 -9.60 -7.58 -5.23
N VAL A 277 -9.52 -6.53 -4.44
CA VAL A 277 -8.87 -5.28 -4.82
C VAL A 277 -7.94 -4.87 -3.69
N ARG A 278 -6.66 -4.74 -3.99
CA ARG A 278 -5.64 -4.30 -3.05
C ARG A 278 -5.00 -3.03 -3.58
N GLY A 279 -4.55 -2.14 -2.69
CA GLY A 279 -3.88 -0.91 -3.08
C GLY A 279 -2.79 -1.14 -4.12
N ALA A 280 -2.97 -0.63 -5.35
CA ALA A 280 -2.08 -0.92 -6.47
C ALA A 280 -0.62 -0.53 -6.18
N THR A 281 -0.40 0.57 -5.49
CA THR A 281 0.92 1.11 -5.15
C THR A 281 1.61 0.42 -3.97
N THR A 282 0.93 -0.52 -3.30
CA THR A 282 1.56 -1.43 -2.32
C THR A 282 2.26 -2.62 -2.99
N ASP A 283 2.15 -2.74 -4.32
CA ASP A 283 2.87 -3.71 -5.13
C ASP A 283 4.16 -3.08 -5.68
N LEU A 284 5.29 -3.72 -5.38
CA LEU A 284 6.60 -3.26 -5.82
C LEU A 284 6.74 -3.29 -7.36
N ASN A 285 6.07 -4.23 -8.03
CA ASN A 285 6.11 -4.34 -9.49
C ASN A 285 5.50 -3.11 -10.17
N LEU A 286 4.37 -2.62 -9.67
CA LEU A 286 3.73 -1.42 -10.21
C LEU A 286 4.60 -0.18 -9.98
N THR A 287 5.16 -0.04 -8.77
CA THR A 287 5.97 1.15 -8.45
C THR A 287 7.27 1.20 -9.23
N ILE A 288 7.94 0.05 -9.45
CA ILE A 288 9.10 -0.05 -10.34
C ILE A 288 8.68 0.24 -11.79
N GLY A 289 7.58 -0.33 -12.26
CA GLY A 289 7.07 -0.10 -13.61
C GLY A 289 6.79 1.39 -13.86
N LEU A 290 6.15 2.08 -12.91
CA LEU A 290 5.85 3.50 -13.03
C LEU A 290 7.12 4.37 -12.98
N ALA A 291 8.09 4.03 -12.11
CA ALA A 291 9.38 4.70 -12.06
C ALA A 291 10.16 4.52 -13.37
N LEU A 292 10.13 3.32 -13.94
CA LEU A 292 10.76 3.02 -15.22
C LEU A 292 10.13 3.84 -16.38
N ILE A 293 8.79 3.86 -16.46
CA ILE A 293 8.06 4.68 -17.45
C ILE A 293 8.43 6.16 -17.29
N SER A 294 8.49 6.66 -16.04
CA SER A 294 8.87 8.04 -15.77
C SER A 294 10.28 8.36 -16.25
N VAL A 295 11.25 7.49 -15.94
CA VAL A 295 12.65 7.69 -16.37
C VAL A 295 12.80 7.56 -17.88
N ILE A 296 12.12 6.60 -18.53
CA ILE A 296 12.09 6.51 -19.98
C ILE A 296 11.53 7.81 -20.61
N ALA A 297 10.43 8.33 -20.08
CA ALA A 297 9.86 9.59 -20.53
C ALA A 297 10.85 10.76 -20.37
N ILE A 298 11.58 10.82 -19.24
CA ILE A 298 12.65 11.80 -19.01
C ILE A 298 13.72 11.73 -20.11
N GLN A 299 14.17 10.51 -20.46
CA GLN A 299 15.16 10.34 -21.54
C GLN A 299 14.59 10.79 -22.88
N VAL A 300 13.34 10.46 -23.18
CA VAL A 300 12.68 10.88 -24.44
C VAL A 300 12.62 12.41 -24.52
N PHE A 301 12.26 13.11 -23.43
CA PHE A 301 12.27 14.58 -23.41
C PHE A 301 13.67 15.16 -23.58
N GLY A 302 14.69 14.55 -23.00
CA GLY A 302 16.08 14.91 -23.19
C GLY A 302 16.50 14.81 -24.65
N VAL A 303 16.13 13.71 -25.31
CA VAL A 303 16.40 13.50 -26.75
C VAL A 303 15.63 14.49 -27.64
N ILE A 304 14.36 14.79 -27.31
CA ILE A 304 13.56 15.79 -28.04
C ILE A 304 14.21 17.19 -27.98
N ALA A 305 14.76 17.55 -26.80
CA ALA A 305 15.34 18.88 -26.59
C ALA A 305 16.75 19.04 -27.19
N GLN A 306 17.61 18.02 -27.05
CA GLN A 306 19.03 18.09 -27.37
C GLN A 306 19.41 17.27 -28.64
N GLY A 307 18.46 16.50 -29.18
CA GLY A 307 18.70 15.61 -30.33
C GLY A 307 19.67 14.47 -29.99
N PRO A 308 20.41 13.93 -31.01
CA PRO A 308 21.34 12.81 -30.81
C PRO A 308 22.50 13.13 -29.87
N ASN A 309 22.80 14.41 -29.68
CA ASN A 309 23.86 14.86 -28.78
C ASN A 309 23.57 14.54 -27.30
N TYR A 310 22.30 14.31 -26.94
CA TYR A 310 21.90 13.87 -25.60
C TYR A 310 22.64 12.63 -25.12
N PHE A 311 22.89 11.65 -26.02
CA PHE A 311 23.59 10.42 -25.67
C PHE A 311 25.08 10.62 -25.35
N GLN A 312 25.67 11.75 -25.73
CA GLN A 312 27.06 12.09 -25.37
C GLN A 312 27.21 12.33 -23.83
N LYS A 313 26.10 12.63 -23.13
CA LYS A 313 26.04 12.71 -21.69
C LYS A 313 26.44 11.38 -21.02
N PHE A 314 26.08 10.25 -21.60
CA PHE A 314 26.34 8.91 -21.06
C PHE A 314 27.65 8.33 -21.56
N VAL A 315 27.93 8.49 -22.83
CA VAL A 315 29.15 7.93 -23.45
C VAL A 315 29.75 8.96 -24.39
N ASN A 316 30.72 9.71 -23.91
CA ASN A 316 31.45 10.67 -24.71
C ASN A 316 32.64 9.99 -25.47
N LEU A 317 32.29 9.25 -26.53
CA LEU A 317 33.27 8.56 -27.36
C LEU A 317 34.24 9.53 -28.04
N ARG A 318 33.83 10.79 -28.29
CA ARG A 318 34.71 11.81 -28.87
C ARG A 318 35.79 12.25 -27.88
N ALA A 319 35.45 12.34 -26.59
CA ALA A 319 36.41 12.66 -25.54
C ALA A 319 37.44 11.52 -25.38
N LEU A 320 36.99 10.26 -25.45
CA LEU A 320 37.86 9.08 -25.41
C LEU A 320 38.81 9.00 -26.60
N GLY A 321 38.34 9.32 -27.80
CA GLY A 321 39.19 9.36 -29.01
C GLY A 321 40.27 10.43 -28.96
N ASN A 322 40.10 11.50 -28.19
CA ASN A 322 41.06 12.58 -27.98
C ASN A 322 41.88 12.46 -26.67
N ALA A 323 41.72 11.38 -25.92
CA ALA A 323 42.40 11.15 -24.64
C ALA A 323 43.96 11.22 -24.73
N GLY A 324 44.52 10.89 -25.90
CA GLY A 324 45.96 11.02 -26.15
C GLY A 324 46.44 12.47 -26.28
N LYS A 325 45.55 13.43 -26.52
CA LYS A 325 45.86 14.87 -26.70
C LYS A 325 45.41 15.72 -25.52
N ARG A 326 44.38 15.28 -24.79
CA ARG A 326 43.84 15.96 -23.59
C ARG A 326 43.53 14.93 -22.49
N PRO A 327 44.30 14.91 -21.39
CA PRO A 327 44.08 13.95 -20.28
C PRO A 327 42.70 14.09 -19.62
N LEU A 328 42.03 15.22 -19.80
CA LEU A 328 40.66 15.51 -19.34
C LEU A 328 39.59 14.61 -20.01
N GLY A 329 39.86 14.03 -21.18
CA GLY A 329 38.89 13.17 -21.90
C GLY A 329 38.59 11.84 -21.14
N ILE A 330 39.50 11.36 -20.29
CA ILE A 330 39.29 10.20 -19.45
C ILE A 330 38.32 10.55 -18.32
N ILE A 331 38.43 11.75 -17.76
CA ILE A 331 37.53 12.24 -16.70
C ILE A 331 36.12 12.37 -17.24
N ASP A 332 35.94 12.93 -18.43
CA ASP A 332 34.63 13.04 -19.08
C ASP A 332 33.95 11.68 -19.32
N PHE A 333 34.74 10.67 -19.66
CA PHE A 333 34.22 9.30 -19.81
C PHE A 333 33.77 8.70 -18.47
N ILE A 334 34.53 8.91 -17.38
CA ILE A 334 34.18 8.45 -16.05
C ILE A 334 32.91 9.16 -15.56
N VAL A 335 32.79 10.46 -15.81
CA VAL A 335 31.57 11.24 -15.47
C VAL A 335 30.35 10.68 -16.20
N GLY A 336 30.48 10.34 -17.49
CA GLY A 336 29.40 9.68 -18.24
C GLY A 336 28.98 8.34 -17.66
N LEU A 337 29.90 7.54 -17.14
CA LEU A 337 29.60 6.27 -16.48
C LEU A 337 28.85 6.49 -15.16
N ILE A 338 29.27 7.48 -14.38
CA ILE A 338 28.57 7.89 -13.14
C ILE A 338 27.14 8.36 -13.46
N GLU A 339 26.93 9.04 -14.59
CA GLU A 339 25.61 9.47 -15.00
C GLU A 339 24.65 8.31 -15.27
N ILE A 340 25.13 7.20 -15.86
CA ILE A 340 24.32 5.97 -16.02
C ILE A 340 23.89 5.42 -14.66
N ILE A 341 24.81 5.38 -13.69
CA ILE A 341 24.50 4.93 -12.32
C ILE A 341 23.47 5.86 -11.67
N SER A 342 23.59 7.17 -11.90
CA SER A 342 22.64 8.17 -11.44
C SER A 342 21.22 7.95 -11.97
N GLU A 343 21.08 7.61 -13.26
CA GLU A 343 19.77 7.32 -13.86
C GLU A 343 19.12 6.06 -13.26
N ILE A 344 19.91 5.01 -13.01
CA ILE A 344 19.43 3.83 -12.28
C ILE A 344 19.00 4.21 -10.85
N GLY A 345 19.78 5.06 -10.19
CA GLY A 345 19.48 5.58 -8.86
C GLY A 345 18.14 6.34 -8.81
N LYS A 346 17.77 7.06 -9.85
CA LYS A 346 16.46 7.74 -9.96
C LYS A 346 15.32 6.73 -10.00
N ILE A 347 15.43 5.63 -10.76
CA ILE A 347 14.41 4.58 -10.83
C ILE A 347 14.20 3.98 -9.44
N ILE A 348 15.29 3.57 -8.79
CA ILE A 348 15.25 2.98 -7.45
C ILE A 348 14.64 3.95 -6.44
N SER A 349 15.10 5.20 -6.43
CA SER A 349 14.61 6.22 -5.48
C SER A 349 13.12 6.50 -5.65
N LEU A 350 12.63 6.66 -6.89
CA LEU A 350 11.21 6.90 -7.17
C LEU A 350 10.35 5.70 -6.80
N ALA A 351 10.76 4.48 -7.17
CA ALA A 351 10.02 3.25 -6.91
C ALA A 351 9.89 2.97 -5.42
N PHE A 352 11.02 2.96 -4.69
CA PHE A 352 11.02 2.66 -3.25
C PHE A 352 10.39 3.76 -2.40
N ARG A 353 10.43 5.01 -2.82
CA ARG A 353 9.72 6.10 -2.14
C ARG A 353 8.22 5.90 -2.22
N LEU A 354 7.71 5.56 -3.41
CA LEU A 354 6.28 5.32 -3.61
C LEU A 354 5.82 4.07 -2.86
N PHE A 355 6.53 2.95 -3.08
CA PHE A 355 6.26 1.69 -2.40
C PHE A 355 6.35 1.83 -0.88
N GLY A 356 7.47 2.36 -0.37
CA GLY A 356 7.75 2.43 1.06
C GLY A 356 6.70 3.25 1.83
N ASN A 357 6.28 4.40 1.30
CA ASN A 357 5.25 5.21 1.94
C ASN A 357 3.89 4.50 1.97
N MET A 358 3.49 3.87 0.86
CA MET A 358 2.20 3.19 0.77
C MET A 358 2.15 1.90 1.59
N PHE A 359 3.26 1.17 1.62
CA PHE A 359 3.42 -0.04 2.41
C PHE A 359 3.45 0.27 3.90
N ALA A 360 4.28 1.22 4.32
CA ALA A 360 4.40 1.62 5.72
C ALA A 360 3.08 2.21 6.26
N GLY A 361 2.38 3.03 5.46
CA GLY A 361 1.06 3.57 5.83
C GLY A 361 0.02 2.48 6.00
N GLY A 362 0.01 1.47 5.13
CA GLY A 362 -0.86 0.29 5.26
C GLY A 362 -0.59 -0.49 6.54
N ILE A 363 0.68 -0.81 6.83
CA ILE A 363 1.09 -1.47 8.08
C ILE A 363 0.65 -0.65 9.29
N LEU A 364 0.91 0.66 9.27
CA LEU A 364 0.56 1.56 10.37
C LEU A 364 -0.94 1.53 10.67
N LEU A 365 -1.78 1.62 9.62
CA LEU A 365 -3.24 1.57 9.79
C LEU A 365 -3.69 0.25 10.42
N ILE A 366 -3.16 -0.87 9.94
CA ILE A 366 -3.53 -2.20 10.44
C ILE A 366 -3.05 -2.39 11.87
N VAL A 367 -1.79 -2.05 12.19
CA VAL A 367 -1.23 -2.15 13.55
C VAL A 367 -1.98 -1.25 14.53
N MET A 368 -2.33 -0.02 14.11
CA MET A 368 -3.08 0.90 14.99
C MET A 368 -4.53 0.45 15.17
N SER A 369 -5.15 -0.13 14.14
CA SER A 369 -6.48 -0.75 14.28
C SER A 369 -6.47 -1.93 15.22
N PHE A 370 -5.37 -2.66 15.26
CA PHE A 370 -5.12 -3.76 16.17
C PHE A 370 -4.90 -3.30 17.62
N LEU A 371 -4.05 -2.30 17.84
CA LEU A 371 -3.71 -1.82 19.18
C LEU A 371 -4.84 -1.03 19.83
N VAL A 372 -5.57 -0.22 19.07
CA VAL A 372 -6.58 0.72 19.59
C VAL A 372 -7.71 0.87 18.56
N ALA A 373 -8.61 -0.08 18.53
CA ALA A 373 -9.57 -0.33 17.44
C ALA A 373 -10.55 0.82 17.11
N LEU A 374 -10.80 1.82 17.95
CA LEU A 374 -11.96 2.68 17.77
C LEU A 374 -11.64 4.09 17.22
N LEU A 375 -10.85 4.89 17.92
CA LEU A 375 -10.64 6.31 17.60
C LEU A 375 -9.29 6.60 16.93
N VAL A 376 -8.25 5.87 17.33
CA VAL A 376 -6.89 6.08 16.83
C VAL A 376 -6.77 5.77 15.35
N PRO A 377 -7.34 4.68 14.80
CA PRO A 377 -7.32 4.41 13.35
C PRO A 377 -7.94 5.52 12.52
N MET A 378 -8.98 6.20 13.02
CA MET A 378 -9.63 7.30 12.30
C MET A 378 -8.68 8.50 12.10
N VAL A 379 -7.85 8.80 13.09
CA VAL A 379 -6.83 9.86 12.99
C VAL A 379 -5.75 9.47 11.98
N PHE A 380 -5.25 8.22 12.06
CA PHE A 380 -4.25 7.71 11.12
C PHE A 380 -4.79 7.59 9.70
N TYR A 381 -6.07 7.28 9.56
CA TYR A 381 -6.73 7.27 8.25
C TYR A 381 -6.77 8.67 7.62
N GLY A 382 -7.07 9.70 8.40
CA GLY A 382 -6.97 11.09 7.95
C GLY A 382 -5.53 11.49 7.57
N LEU A 383 -4.55 11.03 8.35
CA LEU A 383 -3.14 11.25 8.05
C LEU A 383 -2.73 10.54 6.73
N GLU A 384 -3.21 9.32 6.50
CA GLU A 384 -2.93 8.55 5.29
C GLU A 384 -3.47 9.24 4.04
N ILE A 385 -4.66 9.87 4.10
CA ILE A 385 -5.20 10.68 2.99
C ILE A 385 -4.22 11.80 2.61
N ILE A 386 -3.66 12.48 3.60
CA ILE A 386 -2.71 13.57 3.38
C ILE A 386 -1.40 13.05 2.80
N ILE A 387 -0.82 12.01 3.42
CA ILE A 387 0.46 11.42 2.99
C ILE A 387 0.36 10.88 1.56
N THR A 388 -0.70 10.17 1.23
CA THR A 388 -0.91 9.60 -0.11
C THR A 388 -1.09 10.67 -1.18
N SER A 389 -1.76 11.79 -0.83
CA SER A 389 -1.92 12.94 -1.73
C SER A 389 -0.59 13.65 -1.96
N ILE A 390 0.18 13.90 -0.90
CA ILE A 390 1.53 14.49 -0.98
C ILE A 390 2.44 13.56 -1.80
N GLN A 391 2.37 12.25 -1.59
CA GLN A 391 3.20 11.29 -2.30
C GLN A 391 2.94 11.32 -3.82
N ALA A 392 1.68 11.36 -4.25
CA ALA A 392 1.31 11.51 -5.65
C ALA A 392 1.88 12.81 -6.25
N PHE A 393 1.79 13.90 -5.51
CA PHE A 393 2.32 15.20 -5.91
C PHE A 393 3.86 15.19 -6.00
N VAL A 394 4.55 14.68 -5.00
CA VAL A 394 6.03 14.62 -4.96
C VAL A 394 6.58 13.75 -6.08
N PHE A 395 5.93 12.61 -6.38
CA PHE A 395 6.37 11.76 -7.49
C PHE A 395 6.27 12.49 -8.84
N ALA A 396 5.13 13.14 -9.10
CA ALA A 396 4.91 13.92 -10.32
C ALA A 396 5.88 15.11 -10.43
N LEU A 397 6.10 15.80 -9.31
CA LEU A 397 7.03 16.94 -9.24
C LEU A 397 8.47 16.51 -9.52
N LEU A 398 8.95 15.41 -8.93
CA LEU A 398 10.29 14.91 -9.18
C LEU A 398 10.49 14.46 -10.62
N THR A 399 9.49 13.78 -11.20
CA THR A 399 9.53 13.43 -12.63
C THR A 399 9.63 14.68 -13.49
N LEU A 400 8.89 15.74 -13.14
CA LEU A 400 8.95 17.02 -13.84
C LEU A 400 10.32 17.69 -13.72
N VAL A 401 10.90 17.74 -12.51
CA VAL A 401 12.22 18.35 -12.26
C VAL A 401 13.29 17.60 -13.06
N PHE A 402 13.30 16.27 -12.99
CA PHE A 402 14.27 15.47 -13.74
C PHE A 402 14.10 15.62 -15.27
N ALA A 403 12.86 15.73 -15.75
CA ALA A 403 12.60 15.98 -17.16
C ALA A 403 13.06 17.37 -17.60
N ALA A 404 12.86 18.39 -16.77
CA ALA A 404 13.36 19.75 -17.04
C ALA A 404 14.89 19.76 -17.08
N GLN A 405 15.57 19.14 -16.11
CA GLN A 405 17.03 18.99 -16.11
C GLN A 405 17.58 18.25 -17.32
N ALA A 406 16.89 17.19 -17.76
CA ALA A 406 17.28 16.43 -18.94
C ALA A 406 17.16 17.25 -20.24
N MET A 407 16.29 18.25 -20.27
CA MET A 407 16.10 19.16 -21.41
C MET A 407 17.08 20.34 -21.43
N GLU A 408 17.71 20.66 -20.29
CA GLU A 408 18.74 21.70 -20.23
C GLU A 408 20.03 21.17 -20.87
N ALA A 409 20.59 21.95 -21.83
CA ALA A 409 21.86 21.62 -22.43
C ALA A 409 22.96 21.70 -21.37
N HIS A 410 23.73 20.64 -21.19
CA HIS A 410 25.01 20.70 -20.49
C HIS A 410 25.97 21.52 -21.38
N HIS A 411 26.02 22.80 -21.21
CA HIS A 411 27.18 23.60 -21.64
C HIS A 411 28.35 23.20 -20.75
N GLY A 412 29.09 22.19 -21.22
CA GLY A 412 30.42 21.93 -20.68
C GLY A 412 31.25 23.18 -20.87
N GLY A 413 31.67 23.78 -19.75
CA GLY A 413 32.58 24.84 -19.53
C GLY A 413 33.35 25.44 -20.71
N ASP A 414 32.66 26.26 -21.49
CA ASP A 414 33.27 27.38 -22.21
C ASP A 414 32.66 28.65 -21.60
N GLU A 415 33.07 28.97 -20.38
CA GLU A 415 33.10 30.36 -19.94
C GLU A 415 34.16 31.02 -20.82
N GLU A 416 33.73 31.57 -21.95
CA GLU A 416 34.45 32.64 -22.62
C GLU A 416 34.64 33.76 -21.59
N HIS A 417 35.85 33.85 -21.05
CA HIS A 417 36.36 35.09 -20.50
C HIS A 417 36.30 36.14 -21.65
N HIS A 418 35.18 36.81 -21.76
CA HIS A 418 35.16 38.14 -22.37
C HIS A 418 35.95 39.06 -21.44
N ASP A 419 37.24 39.21 -21.80
CA ASP A 419 38.07 40.29 -21.33
C ASP A 419 37.34 41.62 -21.61
N ASP A 420 36.83 42.22 -20.54
CA ASP A 420 36.46 43.63 -20.49
C ASP A 420 37.77 44.47 -20.49
N ALA A 421 38.45 44.50 -21.62
CA ALA A 421 39.58 45.34 -21.88
C ALA A 421 39.23 46.41 -22.92
N HIS A 422 38.17 47.20 -22.67
CA HIS A 422 37.97 48.47 -23.34
C HIS A 422 37.14 49.43 -22.47
N GLY A 423 37.83 50.17 -21.63
CA GLY A 423 37.16 51.19 -20.80
C GLY A 423 38.08 52.15 -20.05
N GLN A 424 39.33 52.31 -20.52
CA GLN A 424 40.19 53.37 -19.94
C GLN A 424 41.00 54.06 -21.08
N LYS A 425 40.35 54.94 -21.81
CA LYS A 425 40.98 56.11 -22.49
C LYS A 425 39.90 57.14 -22.75
N HIS A 426 40.12 58.32 -22.21
CA HIS A 426 39.51 59.62 -22.41
C HIS A 426 38.74 60.16 -21.20
N ALA A 427 39.52 60.68 -20.29
CA ALA A 427 39.16 61.83 -19.44
C ALA A 427 40.40 62.55 -18.98
N GLU A 428 41.12 63.09 -19.94
CA GLU A 428 42.02 64.27 -19.77
C GLU A 428 41.87 65.09 -21.01
N THR A 429 41.21 66.24 -20.92
CA THR A 429 41.44 67.54 -21.48
C THR A 429 40.15 68.35 -21.47
N HIS A 430 40.29 69.49 -20.82
CA HIS A 430 39.65 70.79 -20.87
C HIS A 430 38.91 71.26 -19.63
N ALA A 431 39.69 72.24 -19.02
CA ALA A 431 39.34 73.45 -18.32
C ALA A 431 38.63 73.35 -16.95
#